data_0abcf78d9097371ebc9f8195cdf914ed
#
_entry.id   0abcf78d9097371ebc9f8195cdf914ed
#
_cell.length_a   1.000
_cell.length_b   1.000
_cell.length_c   1.000
_cell.angle_alpha   90.00
_cell.angle_beta   90.00
_cell.angle_gamma   90.00
#
_symmetry.space_group_name_H-M   'P 1'
#
loop_
_entity.id
_entity.type
_entity.pdbx_description
1 polymer ?
#
loop_
_entity_poly.entity_id
_entity_poly.type
_entity_poly.pdbx_seq_one_letter_code
_entity_poly.pdbx_strand_id
1 'polypeptide(L)'
;TRQLLWEEYRLQGPDDALSYSQYAFHLREHQQKLNLSMRQTHVPGHAVFVDFSGKRPHYVDQHTGEIIHVELFVAVLGYSNLTYAVAIPRQKLPEWIQVNVQMLEYFEGVPLVVVPDNLRSAVTKSGREPLINRTYEDMARHYDLVVLPARARKPKDKPKVEGGVLISQRMILAPLRNMKFFSLAELNKEIARLVEILNNRPFQKISGCRRSRFEEMEREHMQALPAARYEFAEWSAPQTVHSDYHVQADGHWYSVPHHLVRQQVEVRLTASTV
;
A
#
# COMPACT_ATOMS: atom_id res chain seq x y z
N THR A 1 -4.75 -1.16 -35.87
CA THR A 1 -5.45 0.09 -35.51
C THR A 1 -6.94 -0.08 -35.74
N ARG A 2 -7.80 0.70 -35.07
CA ARG A 2 -9.26 0.65 -35.26
C ARG A 2 -9.66 0.96 -36.69
N GLN A 3 -8.88 1.80 -37.34
CA GLN A 3 -9.10 2.17 -38.75
C GLN A 3 -8.89 0.98 -39.67
N LEU A 4 -7.84 0.21 -39.47
CA LEU A 4 -7.58 -1.02 -40.23
C LEU A 4 -8.73 -2.03 -40.12
N LEU A 5 -9.21 -2.25 -38.87
CA LEU A 5 -10.36 -3.13 -38.63
C LEU A 5 -11.64 -2.67 -39.33
N TRP A 6 -11.86 -1.35 -39.41
CA TRP A 6 -12.98 -0.80 -40.14
C TRP A 6 -12.81 -0.93 -41.68
N GLU A 7 -11.58 -0.76 -42.17
CA GLU A 7 -11.26 -0.94 -43.61
C GLU A 7 -11.46 -2.41 -44.01
N GLU A 8 -11.00 -3.35 -43.20
CA GLU A 8 -11.23 -4.80 -43.39
C GLU A 8 -12.74 -5.15 -43.32
N TYR A 9 -13.48 -4.59 -42.37
CA TYR A 9 -14.94 -4.73 -42.29
C TYR A 9 -15.65 -4.23 -43.56
N ARG A 10 -15.23 -3.08 -44.09
CA ARG A 10 -15.78 -2.53 -45.34
C ARG A 10 -15.50 -3.40 -46.56
N LEU A 11 -14.32 -4.01 -46.63
CA LEU A 11 -13.93 -4.88 -47.75
C LEU A 11 -14.67 -6.23 -47.72
N GLN A 12 -15.06 -6.70 -46.58
CA GLN A 12 -15.72 -8.01 -46.39
C GLN A 12 -17.21 -7.89 -46.06
N GLY A 13 -17.70 -6.68 -45.86
CA GLY A 13 -19.05 -6.40 -45.35
C GLY A 13 -20.06 -6.12 -46.45
N PRO A 14 -21.34 -5.93 -46.08
CA PRO A 14 -22.43 -5.62 -47.01
C PRO A 14 -22.27 -4.22 -47.65
N ASP A 15 -23.01 -3.99 -48.74
CA ASP A 15 -22.99 -2.72 -49.49
C ASP A 15 -23.38 -1.48 -48.64
N ASP A 16 -24.11 -1.70 -47.53
CA ASP A 16 -24.51 -0.68 -46.56
C ASP A 16 -23.60 -0.62 -45.32
N ALA A 17 -22.31 -0.92 -45.46
CA ALA A 17 -21.34 -0.94 -44.38
C ALA A 17 -21.35 0.36 -43.55
N LEU A 18 -21.29 0.22 -42.23
CA LEU A 18 -21.30 1.33 -41.27
C LEU A 18 -20.20 2.36 -41.55
N SER A 19 -20.48 3.63 -41.31
CA SER A 19 -19.47 4.66 -41.27
C SER A 19 -18.43 4.36 -40.16
N TYR A 20 -17.23 4.90 -40.26
CA TYR A 20 -16.17 4.73 -39.26
C TYR A 20 -16.64 5.08 -37.85
N SER A 21 -17.42 6.16 -37.70
CA SER A 21 -17.93 6.61 -36.39
C SER A 21 -18.92 5.62 -35.79
N GLN A 22 -19.83 5.07 -36.58
CA GLN A 22 -20.80 4.06 -36.16
C GLN A 22 -20.11 2.73 -35.82
N TYR A 23 -19.18 2.28 -36.68
CA TYR A 23 -18.38 1.10 -36.42
C TYR A 23 -17.57 1.23 -35.14
N ALA A 24 -16.89 2.35 -34.95
CA ALA A 24 -16.11 2.61 -33.73
C ALA A 24 -17.00 2.68 -32.47
N PHE A 25 -18.22 3.17 -32.59
CA PHE A 25 -19.22 3.17 -31.51
C PHE A 25 -19.64 1.74 -31.16
N HIS A 26 -20.07 0.93 -32.11
CA HIS A 26 -20.49 -0.45 -31.90
C HIS A 26 -19.34 -1.34 -31.44
N LEU A 27 -18.14 -1.15 -32.00
CA LEU A 27 -16.95 -1.86 -31.53
C LEU A 27 -16.65 -1.55 -30.07
N ARG A 28 -16.81 -0.29 -29.62
CA ARG A 28 -16.64 0.11 -28.22
C ARG A 28 -17.71 -0.51 -27.32
N GLU A 29 -18.98 -0.50 -27.73
CA GLU A 29 -20.05 -1.16 -26.99
C GLU A 29 -19.77 -2.67 -26.87
N HIS A 30 -19.39 -3.33 -27.96
CA HIS A 30 -19.04 -4.74 -27.95
C HIS A 30 -17.86 -5.03 -27.04
N GLN A 31 -16.79 -4.25 -27.10
CA GLN A 31 -15.64 -4.35 -26.20
C GLN A 31 -16.02 -4.13 -24.73
N GLN A 32 -16.97 -3.23 -24.44
CA GLN A 32 -17.49 -3.03 -23.08
C GLN A 32 -18.31 -4.23 -22.59
N LYS A 33 -19.07 -4.88 -23.48
CA LYS A 33 -19.82 -6.12 -23.17
C LYS A 33 -18.87 -7.33 -22.97
N LEU A 34 -17.77 -7.37 -23.73
CA LEU A 34 -16.70 -8.36 -23.62
C LEU A 34 -15.70 -8.07 -22.50
N ASN A 35 -15.93 -7.10 -21.63
CA ASN A 35 -15.09 -6.85 -20.47
C ASN A 35 -15.02 -8.10 -19.56
N LEU A 36 -14.21 -9.04 -20.01
CA LEU A 36 -13.73 -10.18 -19.25
C LEU A 36 -12.81 -9.63 -18.13
N SER A 37 -13.43 -9.18 -17.04
CA SER A 37 -12.67 -8.95 -15.83
C SER A 37 -12.19 -10.31 -15.33
N MET A 38 -10.90 -10.56 -15.43
CA MET A 38 -10.29 -11.74 -14.81
C MET A 38 -10.54 -11.65 -13.31
N ARG A 39 -11.44 -12.48 -12.82
CA ARG A 39 -11.77 -12.56 -11.41
C ARG A 39 -10.57 -13.18 -10.69
N GLN A 40 -9.77 -12.37 -10.04
CA GLN A 40 -8.69 -12.88 -9.21
C GLN A 40 -9.28 -13.49 -7.94
N THR A 41 -8.98 -14.75 -7.68
CA THR A 41 -9.31 -15.40 -6.43
C THR A 41 -8.19 -15.09 -5.44
N HIS A 42 -8.54 -14.53 -4.29
CA HIS A 42 -7.59 -14.25 -3.21
C HIS A 42 -7.83 -15.24 -2.08
N VAL A 43 -6.74 -15.81 -1.59
CA VAL A 43 -6.75 -16.71 -0.43
C VAL A 43 -6.83 -15.87 0.84
N PRO A 44 -7.65 -16.27 1.85
CA PRO A 44 -7.70 -15.58 3.14
C PRO A 44 -6.33 -15.49 3.80
N GLY A 45 -6.01 -14.37 4.43
CA GLY A 45 -4.74 -14.14 5.14
C GLY A 45 -3.49 -14.06 4.25
N HIS A 46 -3.63 -14.25 2.93
CA HIS A 46 -2.46 -14.32 2.05
C HIS A 46 -1.86 -12.96 1.75
N ALA A 47 -2.64 -11.96 1.36
CA ALA A 47 -2.08 -10.72 0.86
C ALA A 47 -2.84 -9.47 1.33
N VAL A 48 -2.09 -8.43 1.65
CA VAL A 48 -2.56 -7.05 1.79
C VAL A 48 -1.96 -6.19 0.69
N PHE A 49 -2.78 -5.35 0.11
CA PHE A 49 -2.38 -4.39 -0.93
C PHE A 49 -2.33 -3.00 -0.33
N VAL A 50 -1.23 -2.29 -0.53
CA VAL A 50 -0.99 -0.97 0.06
C VAL A 50 -0.60 0.06 -0.98
N ASP A 51 -1.15 1.27 -0.84
CA ASP A 51 -0.87 2.38 -1.75
C ASP A 51 -1.21 3.73 -1.08
N PHE A 52 -0.78 4.82 -1.71
CA PHE A 52 -1.23 6.16 -1.37
C PHE A 52 -2.30 6.65 -2.34
N SER A 53 -3.31 7.32 -1.79
CA SER A 53 -4.27 8.03 -2.64
C SER A 53 -3.57 9.18 -3.37
N GLY A 54 -3.80 9.31 -4.69
CA GLY A 54 -3.30 10.46 -5.44
C GLY A 54 -3.95 11.80 -5.06
N LYS A 55 -5.05 11.77 -4.28
CA LYS A 55 -5.71 12.95 -3.73
C LYS A 55 -5.30 13.13 -2.28
N ARG A 56 -4.85 14.33 -1.94
CA ARG A 56 -4.34 14.69 -0.62
C ARG A 56 -5.43 15.39 0.20
N PRO A 57 -5.85 14.84 1.35
CA PRO A 57 -6.63 15.59 2.32
C PRO A 57 -5.76 16.68 2.98
N HIS A 58 -6.39 17.59 3.69
CA HIS A 58 -5.70 18.67 4.38
C HIS A 58 -6.37 19.02 5.71
N TYR A 59 -5.62 19.68 6.56
CA TYR A 59 -6.13 20.35 7.75
C TYR A 59 -5.54 21.78 7.81
N VAL A 60 -6.11 22.64 8.64
CA VAL A 60 -5.65 24.01 8.84
C VAL A 60 -4.90 24.08 10.17
N ASP A 61 -3.68 24.56 10.17
CA ASP A 61 -2.94 24.80 11.41
C ASP A 61 -3.65 25.90 12.22
N GLN A 62 -3.94 25.63 13.50
CA GLN A 62 -4.67 26.55 14.37
C GLN A 62 -3.91 27.83 14.68
N HIS A 63 -2.58 27.79 14.66
CA HIS A 63 -1.75 28.92 15.05
C HIS A 63 -1.39 29.80 13.86
N THR A 64 -1.13 29.19 12.71
CA THR A 64 -0.65 29.91 11.52
C THR A 64 -1.76 30.17 10.51
N GLY A 65 -2.87 29.41 10.54
CA GLY A 65 -3.91 29.42 9.52
C GLY A 65 -3.50 28.77 8.20
N GLU A 66 -2.33 28.17 8.14
CA GLU A 66 -1.79 27.53 6.95
C GLU A 66 -2.56 26.22 6.64
N ILE A 67 -2.83 25.98 5.35
CA ILE A 67 -3.41 24.73 4.87
C ILE A 67 -2.29 23.70 4.69
N ILE A 68 -2.31 22.66 5.52
CA ILE A 68 -1.33 21.58 5.51
C ILE A 68 -1.91 20.38 4.78
N HIS A 69 -1.36 20.08 3.60
CA HIS A 69 -1.70 18.88 2.84
C HIS A 69 -0.96 17.66 3.36
N VAL A 70 -1.68 16.54 3.50
CA VAL A 70 -1.15 15.28 4.01
C VAL A 70 -1.44 14.14 3.02
N GLU A 71 -0.74 13.03 3.19
CA GLU A 71 -0.88 11.86 2.35
C GLU A 71 -1.91 10.89 2.96
N LEU A 72 -2.80 10.31 2.14
CA LEU A 72 -3.72 9.27 2.60
C LEU A 72 -3.15 7.89 2.23
N PHE A 73 -2.71 7.15 3.22
CA PHE A 73 -2.36 5.74 3.10
C PHE A 73 -3.62 4.88 3.09
N VAL A 74 -3.65 3.88 2.22
CA VAL A 74 -4.77 2.92 2.08
C VAL A 74 -4.20 1.51 2.00
N ALA A 75 -4.74 0.62 2.81
CA ALA A 75 -4.44 -0.80 2.77
C ALA A 75 -5.74 -1.62 2.64
N VAL A 76 -5.70 -2.66 1.82
CA VAL A 76 -6.88 -3.51 1.55
C VAL A 76 -6.47 -4.97 1.58
N LEU A 77 -7.09 -5.76 2.46
CA LEU A 77 -6.90 -7.21 2.50
C LEU A 77 -7.44 -7.90 1.25
N GLY A 78 -6.75 -8.92 0.84
CA GLY A 78 -7.03 -9.62 -0.41
C GLY A 78 -8.40 -10.26 -0.47
N TYR A 79 -8.78 -11.01 0.52
CA TYR A 79 -10.02 -11.81 0.53
C TYR A 79 -11.25 -11.01 0.97
N SER A 80 -11.24 -10.44 2.17
CA SER A 80 -12.39 -9.72 2.74
C SER A 80 -12.61 -8.35 2.13
N ASN A 81 -11.59 -7.74 1.54
CA ASN A 81 -11.48 -6.33 1.22
C ASN A 81 -11.52 -5.41 2.46
N LEU A 82 -11.26 -5.93 3.67
CA LEU A 82 -11.16 -5.10 4.85
C LEU A 82 -10.15 -3.99 4.58
N THR A 83 -10.57 -2.76 4.80
CA THR A 83 -9.81 -1.57 4.43
C THR A 83 -9.32 -0.86 5.68
N TYR A 84 -8.06 -0.50 5.69
CA TYR A 84 -7.45 0.43 6.62
C TYR A 84 -7.05 1.70 5.87
N ALA A 85 -7.26 2.87 6.45
CA ALA A 85 -6.78 4.12 5.89
C ALA A 85 -6.43 5.11 7.00
N VAL A 86 -5.38 5.89 6.77
CA VAL A 86 -4.90 6.92 7.71
C VAL A 86 -4.18 8.02 6.95
N ALA A 87 -4.32 9.26 7.39
CA ALA A 87 -3.55 10.38 6.88
C ALA A 87 -2.20 10.49 7.62
N ILE A 88 -1.12 10.65 6.87
CA ILE A 88 0.22 10.83 7.40
C ILE A 88 0.87 12.09 6.81
N PRO A 89 1.81 12.73 7.50
CA PRO A 89 2.40 13.99 7.04
C PRO A 89 3.13 13.88 5.70
N ARG A 90 3.89 12.80 5.48
CA ARG A 90 4.82 12.65 4.34
C ARG A 90 4.96 11.18 3.97
N GLN A 91 5.38 10.92 2.70
CA GLN A 91 5.71 9.58 2.20
C GLN A 91 7.20 9.25 2.43
N LYS A 92 7.79 9.61 3.58
CA LYS A 92 9.17 9.25 3.91
C LYS A 92 9.24 7.86 4.55
N LEU A 93 10.44 7.29 4.61
CA LEU A 93 10.65 5.93 5.11
C LEU A 93 10.18 5.72 6.56
N PRO A 94 10.44 6.62 7.53
CA PRO A 94 9.93 6.44 8.90
C PRO A 94 8.41 6.38 8.96
N GLU A 95 7.72 7.32 8.30
CA GLU A 95 6.25 7.34 8.25
C GLU A 95 5.70 6.12 7.51
N TRP A 96 6.38 5.67 6.44
CA TRP A 96 6.03 4.45 5.72
C TRP A 96 6.10 3.21 6.61
N ILE A 97 7.18 3.03 7.35
CA ILE A 97 7.33 1.92 8.30
C ILE A 97 6.25 2.00 9.38
N GLN A 98 6.09 3.16 10.00
CA GLN A 98 5.10 3.36 11.06
C GLN A 98 3.67 3.03 10.61
N VAL A 99 3.28 3.46 9.42
CA VAL A 99 1.91 3.23 8.93
C VAL A 99 1.68 1.76 8.57
N ASN A 100 2.71 1.04 8.10
CA ASN A 100 2.61 -0.41 7.89
C ASN A 100 2.46 -1.16 9.22
N VAL A 101 3.19 -0.76 10.26
CA VAL A 101 3.04 -1.33 11.61
C VAL A 101 1.61 -1.09 12.13
N GLN A 102 1.12 0.14 12.06
CA GLN A 102 -0.26 0.48 12.47
C GLN A 102 -1.33 -0.30 11.70
N MET A 103 -1.09 -0.53 10.41
CA MET A 103 -1.96 -1.35 9.57
C MET A 103 -2.04 -2.80 10.07
N LEU A 104 -0.90 -3.41 10.41
CA LEU A 104 -0.88 -4.77 10.97
C LEU A 104 -1.60 -4.84 12.32
N GLU A 105 -1.40 -3.83 13.18
CA GLU A 105 -2.11 -3.70 14.44
C GLU A 105 -3.63 -3.57 14.25
N TYR A 106 -4.07 -2.77 13.28
CA TYR A 106 -5.50 -2.62 12.94
C TYR A 106 -6.13 -3.94 12.45
N PHE A 107 -5.39 -4.73 11.68
CA PHE A 107 -5.85 -6.05 11.24
C PHE A 107 -5.72 -7.13 12.34
N GLU A 108 -5.10 -6.82 13.47
CA GLU A 108 -4.84 -7.75 14.57
C GLU A 108 -4.12 -9.02 14.11
N GLY A 109 -3.29 -8.91 13.07
CA GLY A 109 -2.58 -10.05 12.48
C GLY A 109 -1.70 -9.65 11.29
N VAL A 110 -0.90 -10.61 10.85
CA VAL A 110 0.08 -10.42 9.77
C VAL A 110 -0.30 -11.27 8.56
N PRO A 111 -0.55 -10.67 7.38
CA PRO A 111 -0.71 -11.42 6.14
C PRO A 111 0.64 -11.96 5.66
N LEU A 112 0.64 -13.04 4.88
CA LEU A 112 1.88 -13.61 4.34
C LEU A 112 2.64 -12.64 3.42
N VAL A 113 1.90 -11.82 2.68
CA VAL A 113 2.49 -10.93 1.66
C VAL A 113 1.92 -9.52 1.78
N VAL A 114 2.81 -8.53 1.76
CA VAL A 114 2.45 -7.11 1.54
C VAL A 114 2.82 -6.75 0.10
N VAL A 115 1.86 -6.20 -0.62
CA VAL A 115 2.00 -5.79 -2.02
C VAL A 115 1.96 -4.26 -2.11
N PRO A 116 3.09 -3.56 -1.97
CA PRO A 116 3.16 -2.13 -2.20
C PRO A 116 3.14 -1.79 -3.69
N ASP A 117 2.65 -0.59 -4.04
CA ASP A 117 3.02 -0.02 -5.33
C ASP A 117 4.52 0.35 -5.33
N ASN A 118 5.10 0.59 -6.51
CA ASN A 118 6.52 0.96 -6.69
C ASN A 118 6.84 2.33 -6.05
N LEU A 119 6.62 2.45 -4.75
CA LEU A 119 6.90 3.64 -3.96
C LEU A 119 8.39 3.72 -3.66
N ARG A 120 9.00 4.89 -3.82
CA ARG A 120 10.43 5.11 -3.52
C ARG A 120 10.81 4.79 -2.07
N SER A 121 9.87 4.92 -1.14
CA SER A 121 10.09 4.55 0.27
C SER A 121 10.13 3.04 0.50
N ALA A 122 9.46 2.26 -0.35
CA ALA A 122 9.43 0.79 -0.25
C ALA A 122 10.52 0.15 -1.12
N VAL A 123 10.84 0.76 -2.29
CA VAL A 123 11.68 0.17 -3.32
C VAL A 123 12.80 1.13 -3.70
N THR A 124 14.05 0.76 -3.42
CA THR A 124 15.24 1.56 -3.75
C THR A 124 15.52 1.54 -5.26
N LYS A 125 15.24 0.42 -5.94
CA LYS A 125 15.39 0.26 -7.38
C LYS A 125 14.21 -0.52 -7.94
N SER A 126 13.43 0.11 -8.81
CA SER A 126 12.34 -0.54 -9.53
C SER A 126 12.88 -1.27 -10.76
N GLY A 127 12.37 -2.49 -11.05
CA GLY A 127 12.81 -3.27 -12.21
C GLY A 127 12.21 -4.67 -12.23
N ARG A 128 12.87 -5.55 -12.96
CA ARG A 128 12.50 -6.98 -13.03
C ARG A 128 12.76 -7.70 -11.69
N GLU A 129 13.78 -7.23 -10.98
CA GLU A 129 14.13 -7.60 -9.60
C GLU A 129 14.18 -6.30 -8.78
N PRO A 130 13.08 -5.91 -8.12
CA PRO A 130 13.05 -4.71 -7.32
C PRO A 130 13.91 -4.86 -6.07
N LEU A 131 14.76 -3.87 -5.78
CA LEU A 131 15.51 -3.80 -4.54
C LEU A 131 14.65 -3.11 -3.48
N ILE A 132 14.25 -3.88 -2.46
CA ILE A 132 13.48 -3.37 -1.32
C ILE A 132 14.40 -2.53 -0.44
N ASN A 133 13.86 -1.47 0.17
CA ASN A 133 14.60 -0.70 1.16
C ASN A 133 14.95 -1.59 2.36
N ARG A 134 16.20 -1.53 2.82
CA ARG A 134 16.72 -2.38 3.90
C ARG A 134 15.91 -2.30 5.20
N THR A 135 15.52 -1.10 5.62
CA THR A 135 14.71 -0.93 6.84
C THR A 135 13.32 -1.53 6.66
N TYR A 136 12.76 -1.46 5.45
CA TYR A 136 11.49 -2.10 5.15
C TYR A 136 11.59 -3.63 5.12
N GLU A 137 12.70 -4.16 4.60
CA GLU A 137 13.01 -5.59 4.67
C GLU A 137 13.23 -6.07 6.11
N ASP A 138 13.89 -5.26 6.95
CA ASP A 138 14.08 -5.54 8.38
C ASP A 138 12.72 -5.60 9.13
N MET A 139 11.82 -4.66 8.86
CA MET A 139 10.44 -4.70 9.36
C MET A 139 9.70 -5.96 8.87
N ALA A 140 9.82 -6.28 7.59
CA ALA A 140 9.18 -7.46 7.01
C ALA A 140 9.66 -8.75 7.69
N ARG A 141 10.96 -8.86 7.94
CA ARG A 141 11.56 -10.00 8.66
C ARG A 141 11.09 -10.07 10.12
N HIS A 142 10.93 -8.92 10.80
CA HIS A 142 10.42 -8.89 12.18
C HIS A 142 8.99 -9.43 12.29
N TYR A 143 8.15 -9.16 11.29
CA TYR A 143 6.76 -9.65 11.23
C TYR A 143 6.60 -10.98 10.48
N ASP A 144 7.67 -11.60 10.01
CA ASP A 144 7.65 -12.82 9.18
C ASP A 144 6.74 -12.71 7.95
N LEU A 145 6.81 -11.58 7.26
CA LEU A 145 6.06 -11.32 6.04
C LEU A 145 6.96 -11.09 4.83
N VAL A 146 6.43 -11.30 3.64
CA VAL A 146 7.13 -11.07 2.38
C VAL A 146 6.66 -9.77 1.76
N VAL A 147 7.58 -8.89 1.37
CA VAL A 147 7.27 -7.71 0.57
C VAL A 147 7.40 -8.07 -0.91
N LEU A 148 6.28 -8.02 -1.64
CA LEU A 148 6.23 -8.31 -3.08
C LEU A 148 5.73 -7.08 -3.85
N PRO A 149 6.62 -6.18 -4.29
CA PRO A 149 6.22 -5.00 -5.04
C PRO A 149 5.47 -5.36 -6.32
N ALA A 150 4.41 -4.63 -6.62
CA ALA A 150 3.64 -4.82 -7.83
C ALA A 150 4.52 -4.59 -9.07
N ARG A 151 4.39 -5.44 -10.09
CA ARG A 151 5.21 -5.35 -11.30
C ARG A 151 4.96 -4.03 -12.05
N ALA A 152 6.04 -3.32 -12.35
CA ALA A 152 5.96 -2.09 -13.13
C ALA A 152 5.28 -2.32 -14.49
N ARG A 153 4.40 -1.40 -14.91
CA ARG A 153 3.70 -1.41 -16.21
C ARG A 153 2.80 -2.63 -16.49
N LYS A 154 2.36 -3.38 -15.46
CA LYS A 154 1.36 -4.44 -15.61
C LYS A 154 0.08 -4.09 -14.83
N PRO A 155 -0.82 -3.27 -15.40
CA PRO A 155 -2.06 -2.85 -14.72
C PRO A 155 -2.97 -4.03 -14.35
N LYS A 156 -2.82 -5.18 -15.00
CA LYS A 156 -3.58 -6.40 -14.68
C LYS A 156 -3.24 -7.01 -13.30
N ASP A 157 -2.12 -6.64 -12.70
CA ASP A 157 -1.71 -7.13 -11.37
C ASP A 157 -2.31 -6.29 -10.23
N LYS A 158 -2.90 -5.12 -10.53
CA LYS A 158 -3.35 -4.12 -9.57
C LYS A 158 -4.87 -3.85 -9.45
N PRO A 159 -5.80 -4.59 -10.08
CA PRO A 159 -7.22 -4.19 -10.09
C PRO A 159 -7.77 -4.02 -8.68
N LYS A 160 -7.22 -4.73 -7.71
CA LYS A 160 -7.68 -4.71 -6.32
C LYS A 160 -7.22 -3.49 -5.56
N VAL A 161 -5.95 -3.09 -5.71
CA VAL A 161 -5.42 -1.85 -5.11
C VAL A 161 -6.10 -0.64 -5.71
N GLU A 162 -6.16 -0.56 -7.05
CA GLU A 162 -6.82 0.55 -7.75
C GLU A 162 -8.30 0.66 -7.38
N GLY A 163 -8.99 -0.48 -7.29
CA GLY A 163 -10.38 -0.55 -6.81
C GLY A 163 -10.52 -0.12 -5.35
N GLY A 164 -9.62 -0.55 -4.47
CA GLY A 164 -9.59 -0.17 -3.05
C GLY A 164 -9.31 1.31 -2.85
N VAL A 165 -8.31 1.85 -3.54
CA VAL A 165 -8.00 3.29 -3.52
C VAL A 165 -9.17 4.12 -4.06
N LEU A 166 -9.78 3.71 -5.17
CA LEU A 166 -10.93 4.40 -5.74
C LEU A 166 -12.15 4.40 -4.80
N ILE A 167 -12.42 3.27 -4.14
CA ILE A 167 -13.47 3.16 -3.13
C ILE A 167 -13.15 4.08 -1.95
N SER A 168 -11.91 4.09 -1.46
CA SER A 168 -11.47 4.97 -0.38
C SER A 168 -11.59 6.45 -0.76
N GLN A 169 -11.26 6.82 -1.99
CA GLN A 169 -11.48 8.19 -2.48
C GLN A 169 -12.96 8.59 -2.45
N ARG A 170 -13.87 7.69 -2.82
CA ARG A 170 -15.31 7.96 -2.85
C ARG A 170 -15.93 7.94 -1.47
N MET A 171 -15.54 7.03 -0.62
CA MET A 171 -16.18 6.77 0.67
C MET A 171 -15.52 7.48 1.84
N ILE A 172 -14.27 7.91 1.69
CA ILE A 172 -13.49 8.61 2.72
C ILE A 172 -13.26 10.06 2.29
N LEU A 173 -12.51 10.30 1.19
CA LEU A 173 -12.14 11.68 0.82
C LEU A 173 -13.31 12.53 0.35
N ALA A 174 -14.30 11.96 -0.35
CA ALA A 174 -15.43 12.72 -0.81
C ALA A 174 -16.32 13.29 0.33
N PRO A 175 -16.61 12.54 1.42
CA PRO A 175 -17.27 13.12 2.60
C PRO A 175 -16.45 14.21 3.28
N LEU A 176 -15.12 14.07 3.37
CA LEU A 176 -14.25 15.04 4.04
C LEU A 176 -14.18 16.42 3.35
N ARG A 177 -14.53 16.51 2.06
CA ARG A 177 -14.41 17.75 1.27
C ARG A 177 -15.13 18.98 1.85
N ASN A 178 -16.20 18.74 2.61
CA ASN A 178 -17.03 19.81 3.21
C ASN A 178 -16.72 20.01 4.71
N MET A 179 -15.75 19.30 5.24
CA MET A 179 -15.35 19.36 6.64
C MET A 179 -14.09 20.20 6.80
N LYS A 180 -13.94 20.84 7.93
CA LYS A 180 -12.74 21.58 8.31
C LYS A 180 -12.11 20.87 9.51
N PHE A 181 -10.82 20.64 9.45
CA PHE A 181 -10.03 20.02 10.50
C PHE A 181 -8.91 20.96 10.89
N PHE A 182 -8.59 21.00 12.16
CA PHE A 182 -7.56 21.86 12.71
C PHE A 182 -6.33 21.11 13.23
N SER A 183 -6.34 19.80 13.10
CA SER A 183 -5.19 18.96 13.40
C SER A 183 -5.23 17.66 12.59
N LEU A 184 -4.06 17.03 12.43
CA LEU A 184 -3.94 15.71 11.85
C LEU A 184 -4.73 14.66 12.66
N ALA A 185 -4.77 14.81 13.99
CA ALA A 185 -5.49 13.91 14.88
C ALA A 185 -7.01 13.96 14.65
N GLU A 186 -7.60 15.15 14.51
CA GLU A 186 -9.02 15.31 14.17
C GLU A 186 -9.34 14.71 12.80
N LEU A 187 -8.52 14.99 11.80
CA LEU A 187 -8.67 14.42 10.46
C LEU A 187 -8.62 12.89 10.52
N ASN A 188 -7.67 12.31 11.23
CA ASN A 188 -7.53 10.85 11.36
C ASN A 188 -8.67 10.21 12.15
N LYS A 189 -9.23 10.89 13.15
CA LYS A 189 -10.41 10.43 13.87
C LYS A 189 -11.62 10.29 12.94
N GLU A 190 -11.82 11.27 12.08
CA GLU A 190 -12.91 11.21 11.09
C GLU A 190 -12.66 10.19 9.98
N ILE A 191 -11.42 10.06 9.50
CA ILE A 191 -11.02 8.99 8.56
C ILE A 191 -11.34 7.62 9.17
N ALA A 192 -10.95 7.36 10.41
CA ALA A 192 -11.24 6.10 11.10
C ALA A 192 -12.74 5.82 11.17
N ARG A 193 -13.57 6.82 11.50
CA ARG A 193 -15.02 6.68 11.51
C ARG A 193 -15.59 6.32 10.13
N LEU A 194 -15.08 6.94 9.08
CA LEU A 194 -15.51 6.66 7.69
C LEU A 194 -15.02 5.27 7.22
N VAL A 195 -13.86 4.83 7.66
CA VAL A 195 -13.33 3.48 7.42
C VAL A 195 -14.24 2.43 8.06
N GLU A 196 -14.70 2.64 9.30
CA GLU A 196 -15.63 1.72 9.96
C GLU A 196 -16.98 1.67 9.21
N ILE A 197 -17.51 2.78 8.75
CA ILE A 197 -18.73 2.82 7.92
C ILE A 197 -18.50 2.03 6.62
N LEU A 198 -17.36 2.22 5.97
CA LEU A 198 -17.00 1.48 4.75
C LEU A 198 -16.90 -0.03 4.99
N ASN A 199 -16.26 -0.44 6.08
CA ASN A 199 -16.02 -1.85 6.40
C ASN A 199 -17.30 -2.59 6.81
N ASN A 200 -18.25 -1.89 7.40
CA ASN A 200 -19.54 -2.45 7.80
C ASN A 200 -20.63 -2.32 6.72
N ARG A 201 -20.33 -1.64 5.60
CA ARG A 201 -21.29 -1.50 4.51
C ARG A 201 -21.53 -2.83 3.79
N PRO A 202 -22.79 -3.28 3.64
CA PRO A 202 -23.10 -4.51 2.90
C PRO A 202 -22.59 -4.47 1.46
N PHE A 203 -22.13 -5.62 0.97
CA PHE A 203 -21.80 -5.79 -0.44
C PHE A 203 -23.08 -5.81 -1.30
N GLN A 204 -22.97 -5.37 -2.54
CA GLN A 204 -24.12 -5.36 -3.47
C GLN A 204 -24.36 -6.72 -4.14
N LYS A 205 -23.30 -7.53 -4.34
CA LYS A 205 -23.37 -8.76 -5.17
C LYS A 205 -23.15 -10.04 -4.39
N ILE A 206 -22.71 -9.94 -3.16
CA ILE A 206 -22.44 -11.08 -2.26
C ILE A 206 -22.96 -10.74 -0.87
N SER A 207 -23.30 -11.76 -0.07
CA SER A 207 -23.73 -11.57 1.32
C SER A 207 -22.62 -11.04 2.20
N GLY A 208 -23.00 -10.36 3.29
CA GLY A 208 -22.09 -9.83 4.28
C GLY A 208 -21.46 -8.47 3.92
N CYS A 209 -20.49 -8.08 4.72
CA CYS A 209 -19.68 -6.87 4.57
C CYS A 209 -18.19 -7.22 4.66
N ARG A 210 -17.31 -6.22 4.56
CA ARG A 210 -15.86 -6.43 4.68
C ARG A 210 -15.48 -6.98 6.04
N ARG A 211 -16.06 -6.40 7.10
CA ARG A 211 -15.82 -6.80 8.49
C ARG A 211 -16.27 -8.24 8.74
N SER A 212 -17.49 -8.62 8.37
CA SER A 212 -17.98 -9.97 8.60
C SER A 212 -17.14 -11.02 7.87
N ARG A 213 -16.76 -10.77 6.62
CA ARG A 213 -15.90 -11.68 5.85
C ARG A 213 -14.49 -11.82 6.43
N PHE A 214 -13.96 -10.74 7.01
CA PHE A 214 -12.69 -10.79 7.72
C PHE A 214 -12.80 -11.67 8.98
N GLU A 215 -13.81 -11.44 9.80
CA GLU A 215 -14.01 -12.16 11.06
C GLU A 215 -14.35 -13.63 10.85
N GLU A 216 -15.16 -13.95 9.83
CA GLU A 216 -15.58 -15.32 9.55
C GLU A 216 -14.47 -16.19 8.93
N MET A 217 -13.58 -15.61 8.13
CA MET A 217 -12.67 -16.41 7.32
C MET A 217 -11.21 -15.92 7.30
N GLU A 218 -10.95 -14.61 7.28
CA GLU A 218 -9.59 -14.12 7.00
C GLU A 218 -8.73 -14.02 8.26
N ARG A 219 -9.34 -13.68 9.39
CA ARG A 219 -8.65 -13.53 10.69
C ARG A 219 -7.91 -14.80 11.09
N GLU A 220 -8.53 -15.96 10.99
CA GLU A 220 -7.94 -17.24 11.37
C GLU A 220 -6.75 -17.67 10.51
N HIS A 221 -6.66 -17.12 9.30
CA HIS A 221 -5.58 -17.41 8.34
C HIS A 221 -4.42 -16.41 8.41
N MET A 222 -4.52 -15.39 9.25
CA MET A 222 -3.43 -14.45 9.47
C MET A 222 -2.49 -14.97 10.57
N GLN A 223 -1.21 -14.65 10.43
CA GLN A 223 -0.22 -14.95 11.47
C GLN A 223 -0.46 -14.04 12.69
N ALA A 224 -0.11 -14.52 13.88
CA ALA A 224 -0.16 -13.71 15.08
C ALA A 224 0.85 -12.56 15.03
N LEU A 225 0.49 -11.41 15.60
CA LEU A 225 1.43 -10.32 15.79
C LEU A 225 2.55 -10.76 16.77
N PRO A 226 3.83 -10.40 16.51
CA PRO A 226 4.89 -10.64 17.47
C PRO A 226 4.64 -9.88 18.77
N ALA A 227 5.17 -10.43 19.89
CA ALA A 227 5.01 -9.83 21.21
C ALA A 227 5.61 -8.42 21.32
N ALA A 228 6.70 -8.15 20.59
CA ALA A 228 7.34 -6.85 20.52
C ALA A 228 6.92 -6.13 19.24
N ARG A 229 6.56 -4.87 19.38
CA ARG A 229 6.32 -3.98 18.24
C ARG A 229 7.64 -3.69 17.53
N TYR A 230 7.62 -3.62 16.18
CA TYR A 230 8.80 -3.21 15.44
C TYR A 230 9.19 -1.76 15.77
N GLU A 231 10.45 -1.57 16.09
CA GLU A 231 11.04 -0.26 16.30
C GLU A 231 11.83 0.15 15.07
N PHE A 232 11.54 1.35 14.54
CA PHE A 232 12.23 1.90 13.39
C PHE A 232 13.74 1.93 13.62
N ALA A 233 14.49 1.44 12.65
CA ALA A 233 15.94 1.40 12.72
C ALA A 233 16.60 2.16 11.57
N GLU A 234 17.63 2.90 11.89
CA GLU A 234 18.59 3.44 10.94
C GLU A 234 19.79 2.50 10.84
N TRP A 235 20.29 2.32 9.62
CA TRP A 235 21.43 1.46 9.37
C TRP A 235 22.65 2.30 8.99
N SER A 236 23.77 2.06 9.66
CA SER A 236 25.04 2.69 9.28
C SER A 236 25.56 2.13 7.95
N ALA A 237 26.39 2.90 7.28
CA ALA A 237 27.25 2.32 6.24
C ALA A 237 28.17 1.24 6.86
N PRO A 238 28.59 0.23 6.08
CA PRO A 238 29.56 -0.74 6.55
C PRO A 238 30.83 -0.04 7.07
N GLN A 239 31.25 -0.38 8.29
CA GLN A 239 32.44 0.16 8.92
C GLN A 239 33.30 -0.97 9.47
N THR A 240 34.62 -0.77 9.44
CA THR A 240 35.57 -1.74 9.97
C THR A 240 35.67 -1.57 11.49
N VAL A 241 35.55 -2.68 12.23
CA VAL A 241 35.77 -2.68 13.68
C VAL A 241 37.21 -2.32 14.00
N HIS A 242 37.39 -1.31 14.83
CA HIS A 242 38.74 -0.86 15.27
C HIS A 242 39.45 -1.91 16.11
N SER A 243 40.78 -1.76 16.25
CA SER A 243 41.61 -2.68 17.02
C SER A 243 41.27 -2.71 18.52
N ASP A 244 40.58 -1.69 19.01
CA ASP A 244 40.05 -1.57 20.38
C ASP A 244 38.61 -2.09 20.50
N TYR A 245 38.16 -2.86 19.51
CA TYR A 245 36.83 -3.49 19.42
C TYR A 245 35.65 -2.51 19.57
N HIS A 246 35.79 -1.30 19.04
CA HIS A 246 34.70 -0.32 19.00
C HIS A 246 34.25 -0.01 17.57
N VAL A 247 32.98 0.37 17.48
CA VAL A 247 32.34 0.96 16.30
C VAL A 247 31.67 2.28 16.68
N GLN A 248 31.56 3.17 15.72
CA GLN A 248 30.93 4.46 15.93
C GLN A 248 29.50 4.48 15.36
N ALA A 249 28.52 4.94 16.18
CA ALA A 249 27.16 5.20 15.73
C ALA A 249 26.63 6.45 16.45
N ASP A 250 26.01 7.34 15.71
CA ASP A 250 25.40 8.59 16.21
C ASP A 250 26.35 9.40 17.13
N GLY A 251 27.65 9.50 16.76
CA GLY A 251 28.65 10.22 17.52
C GLY A 251 29.17 9.51 18.78
N HIS A 252 28.68 8.32 19.09
CA HIS A 252 29.09 7.51 20.25
C HIS A 252 29.88 6.28 19.82
N TRP A 253 30.70 5.73 20.75
CA TRP A 253 31.47 4.53 20.55
C TRP A 253 30.84 3.36 21.32
N TYR A 254 30.66 2.25 20.60
CA TYR A 254 30.05 1.04 21.16
C TYR A 254 31.02 -0.12 21.06
N SER A 255 31.22 -0.83 22.16
CA SER A 255 32.05 -2.02 22.15
C SER A 255 31.36 -3.18 21.49
N VAL A 256 32.08 -3.92 20.69
CA VAL A 256 31.60 -5.13 20.03
C VAL A 256 32.46 -6.33 20.41
N PRO A 257 31.99 -7.59 20.21
CA PRO A 257 32.78 -8.77 20.50
C PRO A 257 34.16 -8.71 19.81
N HIS A 258 35.24 -9.02 20.57
CA HIS A 258 36.62 -8.89 20.12
C HIS A 258 36.96 -9.68 18.83
N HIS A 259 36.25 -10.79 18.59
CA HIS A 259 36.43 -11.59 17.37
C HIS A 259 36.01 -10.89 16.09
N LEU A 260 35.27 -9.76 16.18
CA LEU A 260 34.86 -8.94 15.05
C LEU A 260 35.93 -7.90 14.65
N VAL A 261 37.01 -7.78 15.40
CA VAL A 261 38.10 -6.84 15.08
C VAL A 261 38.58 -7.02 13.66
N ARG A 262 38.73 -5.91 12.92
CA ARG A 262 39.08 -5.83 11.49
C ARG A 262 38.03 -6.40 10.53
N GLN A 263 36.90 -6.88 11.01
CA GLN A 263 35.77 -7.24 10.15
C GLN A 263 34.92 -6.02 9.82
N GLN A 264 34.21 -6.08 8.70
CA GLN A 264 33.21 -5.08 8.36
C GLN A 264 31.89 -5.44 9.04
N VAL A 265 31.34 -4.48 9.75
CA VAL A 265 30.02 -4.60 10.38
C VAL A 265 29.17 -3.40 10.02
N GLU A 266 27.87 -3.55 10.14
CA GLU A 266 26.89 -2.50 10.01
C GLU A 266 26.16 -2.35 11.35
N VAL A 267 25.89 -1.12 11.74
CA VAL A 267 25.21 -0.84 13.00
C VAL A 267 23.74 -0.56 12.71
N ARG A 268 22.88 -1.25 13.44
CA ARG A 268 21.44 -1.03 13.47
C ARG A 268 21.11 -0.19 14.67
N LEU A 269 20.73 1.08 14.42
CA LEU A 269 20.42 2.04 15.48
C LEU A 269 18.90 2.22 15.56
N THR A 270 18.35 2.02 16.77
CA THR A 270 16.95 2.33 17.08
C THR A 270 16.88 3.41 18.16
N ALA A 271 15.68 3.82 18.58
CA ALA A 271 15.53 4.74 19.69
C ALA A 271 15.95 4.13 21.05
N SER A 272 15.97 2.80 21.16
CA SER A 272 16.24 2.08 22.42
C SER A 272 17.51 1.21 22.38
N THR A 273 18.01 0.82 21.20
CA THR A 273 19.12 -0.15 21.08
C THR A 273 20.08 0.19 19.93
N VAL A 274 21.29 -0.30 20.06
CA VAL A 274 22.34 -0.26 19.02
C VAL A 274 22.85 -1.65 18.75
#